data_4f0de2568978c1890d88da2367a22010
#
_entry.id   4f0de2568978c1890d88da2367a22010
#
_cell.length_a   1.000
_cell.length_b   1.000
_cell.length_c   1.000
_cell.angle_alpha   90.00
_cell.angle_beta   90.00
_cell.angle_gamma   90.00
#
_symmetry.space_group_name_H-M   'P 1'
#
loop_
_entity.id
_entity.type
_entity.pdbx_description
1 polymer ?
#
loop_
_entity_poly.entity_id
_entity_poly.type
_entity_poly.pdbx_seq_one_letter_code
_entity_poly.pdbx_strand_id
1 'polypeptide(L)'
;SSAIISNQDGSALQGAAERFAQVDVEHVRSVGPMVAQESMRRLCDMLFSRTQEANLLHTTLAGARNVSLNCLHKEHPQILAAAKPILVATPATLAAITDPAPLADVVIIDAAAHIQSIELLSIISRAKQVVVIAHRETVTSDGLKRLIALLPSVKIANRPVRRAPKLNAFLESEGYGSVPFDVAREGAQGEVAYHFVADANGVPVITSGLVESSQQEIDEVVRLITNRAAGFTIVPASYMLTVVTLTHTFRTRLGAELKAIANKNKAMGMFLRHVRIVDI
;
A
#
# COMPACT_ATOMS: atom_id res chain seq x y z
N SER A 1 -27.15 27.16 16.19
CA SER A 1 -25.92 27.89 15.81
C SER A 1 -25.29 28.42 17.08
N SER A 2 -24.04 27.99 17.33
CA SER A 2 -23.30 28.37 18.54
C SER A 2 -22.98 29.89 18.48
N ALA A 3 -23.30 30.63 19.55
CA ALA A 3 -23.00 32.06 19.69
C ALA A 3 -21.49 32.39 19.56
N ILE A 4 -20.64 31.40 19.66
CA ILE A 4 -19.17 31.48 19.48
C ILE A 4 -18.80 31.74 18.00
N ILE A 5 -19.59 31.23 17.06
CA ILE A 5 -19.29 31.37 15.62
C ILE A 5 -19.81 32.71 15.08
N SER A 6 -20.89 33.27 15.64
CA SER A 6 -21.51 34.48 15.16
C SER A 6 -20.77 35.78 15.53
N ASN A 7 -19.83 35.73 16.48
CA ASN A 7 -19.09 36.89 16.98
C ASN A 7 -17.62 36.96 16.54
N GLN A 8 -17.16 36.03 15.69
CA GLN A 8 -15.76 36.05 15.19
C GLN A 8 -15.72 36.69 13.79
N ASP A 9 -14.82 37.64 13.64
CA ASP A 9 -14.45 38.19 12.34
C ASP A 9 -13.94 37.07 11.43
N GLY A 10 -14.35 37.03 10.16
CA GLY A 10 -13.98 36.00 9.19
C GLY A 10 -12.47 35.82 9.05
N SER A 11 -11.68 36.89 9.19
CA SER A 11 -10.22 36.86 9.16
C SER A 11 -9.64 36.14 10.39
N ALA A 12 -10.22 36.33 11.56
CA ALA A 12 -9.80 35.65 12.80
C ALA A 12 -10.11 34.14 12.74
N LEU A 13 -11.26 33.78 12.16
CA LEU A 13 -11.63 32.36 11.98
C LEU A 13 -10.74 31.68 10.96
N GLN A 14 -10.39 32.32 9.87
CA GLN A 14 -9.46 31.81 8.87
C GLN A 14 -8.07 31.62 9.46
N GLY A 15 -7.55 32.61 10.19
CA GLY A 15 -6.26 32.48 10.89
C GLY A 15 -6.25 31.39 11.96
N ALA A 16 -7.38 31.12 12.62
CA ALA A 16 -7.51 30.01 13.55
C ALA A 16 -7.50 28.64 12.83
N ALA A 17 -8.18 28.53 11.68
CA ALA A 17 -8.19 27.33 10.87
C ALA A 17 -6.80 27.00 10.29
N GLU A 18 -6.06 28.00 9.84
CA GLU A 18 -4.69 27.84 9.34
C GLU A 18 -3.74 27.37 10.46
N ARG A 19 -3.81 27.98 11.64
CA ARG A 19 -3.04 27.55 12.81
C ARG A 19 -3.40 26.11 13.23
N PHE A 20 -4.69 25.79 13.25
CA PHE A 20 -5.13 24.42 13.56
C PHE A 20 -4.55 23.42 12.55
N ALA A 21 -4.62 23.71 11.26
CA ALA A 21 -4.08 22.84 10.22
C ALA A 21 -2.56 22.64 10.38
N GLN A 22 -1.82 23.69 10.74
CA GLN A 22 -0.39 23.61 10.99
C GLN A 22 -0.08 22.74 12.22
N VAL A 23 -0.75 22.99 13.35
CA VAL A 23 -0.58 22.24 14.59
C VAL A 23 -0.97 20.79 14.41
N ASP A 24 -2.04 20.51 13.65
CA ASP A 24 -2.47 19.13 13.32
C ASP A 24 -1.40 18.36 12.56
N VAL A 25 -0.78 18.99 11.55
CA VAL A 25 0.35 18.38 10.81
C VAL A 25 1.56 18.11 11.73
N GLU A 26 1.90 19.03 12.62
CA GLU A 26 2.97 18.86 13.60
C GLU A 26 2.64 17.73 14.59
N HIS A 27 1.40 17.70 15.08
CA HIS A 27 0.92 16.63 15.96
C HIS A 27 1.02 15.27 15.29
N VAL A 28 0.52 15.10 14.08
CA VAL A 28 0.60 13.84 13.31
C VAL A 28 2.06 13.40 13.12
N ARG A 29 2.97 14.34 12.81
CA ARG A 29 4.41 14.04 12.69
C ARG A 29 5.06 13.61 13.99
N SER A 30 4.61 14.14 15.13
CA SER A 30 5.15 13.82 16.44
C SER A 30 4.67 12.47 17.00
N VAL A 31 3.50 11.97 16.54
CA VAL A 31 2.90 10.72 17.07
C VAL A 31 3.82 9.51 16.89
N GLY A 32 4.44 9.35 15.73
CA GLY A 32 5.34 8.23 15.46
C GLY A 32 6.52 8.15 16.44
N PRO A 33 7.33 9.21 16.58
CA PRO A 33 8.39 9.28 17.61
C PRO A 33 7.89 9.08 19.04
N MET A 34 6.74 9.64 19.40
CA MET A 34 6.16 9.47 20.76
C MET A 34 5.77 8.02 21.04
N VAL A 35 5.14 7.33 20.07
CA VAL A 35 4.79 5.90 20.20
C VAL A 35 6.06 5.05 20.32
N ALA A 36 7.09 5.34 19.52
CA ALA A 36 8.36 4.62 19.58
C ALA A 36 9.06 4.82 20.95
N GLN A 37 9.09 6.04 21.46
CA GLN A 37 9.67 6.37 22.76
C GLN A 37 8.91 5.67 23.90
N GLU A 38 7.58 5.73 23.89
CA GLU A 38 6.76 5.10 24.91
C GLU A 38 6.87 3.56 24.88
N SER A 39 6.93 2.96 23.67
CA SER A 39 7.15 1.52 23.51
C SER A 39 8.51 1.11 24.06
N MET A 40 9.56 1.89 23.77
CA MET A 40 10.90 1.63 24.29
C MET A 40 10.94 1.76 25.81
N ARG A 41 10.31 2.79 26.38
CA ARG A 41 10.22 2.97 27.82
C ARG A 41 9.54 1.76 28.49
N ARG A 42 8.38 1.35 27.98
CA ARG A 42 7.64 0.17 28.50
C ARG A 42 8.47 -1.10 28.40
N LEU A 43 9.13 -1.32 27.28
CA LEU A 43 10.00 -2.47 27.08
C LEU A 43 11.16 -2.47 28.11
N CYS A 44 11.83 -1.35 28.29
CA CYS A 44 12.90 -1.21 29.29
C CYS A 44 12.37 -1.47 30.72
N ASP A 45 11.26 -0.86 31.08
CA ASP A 45 10.64 -1.06 32.41
C ASP A 45 10.35 -2.54 32.64
N MET A 46 9.86 -3.27 31.66
CA MET A 46 9.57 -4.71 31.78
C MET A 46 10.84 -5.57 31.86
N LEU A 47 11.83 -5.30 31.01
CA LEU A 47 13.07 -6.08 30.95
C LEU A 47 13.93 -5.91 32.22
N PHE A 48 13.90 -4.71 32.81
CA PHE A 48 14.69 -4.40 34.01
C PHE A 48 13.92 -4.57 35.34
N SER A 49 12.63 -4.87 35.28
CA SER A 49 11.76 -5.03 36.47
C SER A 49 12.02 -6.30 37.30
N ARG A 50 12.97 -7.16 36.88
CA ARG A 50 13.27 -8.47 37.52
C ARG A 50 12.04 -9.39 37.68
N THR A 51 11.08 -9.27 36.79
CA THR A 51 9.92 -10.15 36.75
C THR A 51 10.31 -11.55 36.30
N GLN A 52 9.51 -12.55 36.62
CA GLN A 52 9.70 -13.91 36.15
C GLN A 52 9.69 -13.98 34.62
N GLU A 53 8.82 -13.20 33.97
CA GLU A 53 8.71 -13.13 32.52
C GLU A 53 10.00 -12.56 31.87
N ALA A 54 10.61 -11.52 32.44
CA ALA A 54 11.86 -10.99 31.96
C ALA A 54 13.01 -11.99 32.06
N ASN A 55 13.11 -12.69 33.19
CA ASN A 55 14.13 -13.73 33.38
C ASN A 55 13.94 -14.91 32.42
N LEU A 56 12.69 -15.32 32.20
CA LEU A 56 12.36 -16.38 31.24
C LEU A 56 12.72 -15.99 29.82
N LEU A 57 12.42 -14.73 29.43
CA LEU A 57 12.82 -14.22 28.11
C LEU A 57 14.33 -14.23 27.92
N HIS A 58 15.10 -13.77 28.92
CA HIS A 58 16.56 -13.83 28.85
C HIS A 58 17.07 -15.25 28.64
N THR A 59 16.48 -16.23 29.32
CA THR A 59 16.83 -17.66 29.16
C THR A 59 16.46 -18.15 27.76
N THR A 60 15.28 -17.81 27.28
CA THR A 60 14.80 -18.18 25.93
C THR A 60 15.73 -17.63 24.85
N LEU A 61 16.09 -16.33 24.94
CA LEU A 61 16.96 -15.69 23.97
C LEU A 61 18.41 -16.18 24.02
N ALA A 62 18.92 -16.50 25.21
CA ALA A 62 20.28 -17.02 25.38
C ALA A 62 20.44 -18.46 24.83
N GLY A 63 19.38 -19.26 24.90
CA GLY A 63 19.38 -20.66 24.45
C GLY A 63 19.01 -20.90 23.00
N ALA A 64 18.41 -19.93 22.31
CA ALA A 64 17.81 -20.11 21.01
C ALA A 64 18.54 -19.33 19.90
N ARG A 65 18.87 -20.02 18.80
CA ARG A 65 19.38 -19.37 17.58
C ARG A 65 18.28 -18.64 16.82
N ASN A 66 17.04 -19.13 16.87
CA ASN A 66 15.87 -18.53 16.24
C ASN A 66 14.64 -18.67 17.13
N VAL A 67 14.05 -17.57 17.56
CA VAL A 67 12.81 -17.54 18.33
C VAL A 67 11.67 -17.12 17.38
N SER A 68 10.64 -17.95 17.26
CA SER A 68 9.48 -17.63 16.43
C SER A 68 8.58 -16.60 17.10
N LEU A 69 7.86 -15.80 16.30
CA LEU A 69 6.88 -14.86 16.82
C LEU A 69 5.77 -15.57 17.63
N ASN A 70 5.37 -16.77 17.20
CA ASN A 70 4.38 -17.58 17.90
C ASN A 70 4.86 -18.01 19.30
N CYS A 71 6.12 -18.39 19.43
CA CYS A 71 6.73 -18.69 20.73
C CYS A 71 6.71 -17.45 21.62
N LEU A 72 7.17 -16.30 21.12
CA LEU A 72 7.16 -15.05 21.88
C LEU A 72 5.76 -14.64 22.30
N HIS A 73 4.77 -14.82 21.43
CA HIS A 73 3.38 -14.48 21.74
C HIS A 73 2.81 -15.37 22.86
N LYS A 74 3.14 -16.67 22.85
CA LYS A 74 2.64 -17.61 23.86
C LYS A 74 3.35 -17.49 25.21
N GLU A 75 4.66 -17.31 25.18
CA GLU A 75 5.48 -17.34 26.39
C GLU A 75 5.73 -15.95 26.99
N HIS A 76 5.73 -14.90 26.13
CA HIS A 76 6.08 -13.52 26.52
C HIS A 76 5.12 -12.47 25.92
N PRO A 77 3.78 -12.62 26.08
CA PRO A 77 2.81 -11.76 25.39
C PRO A 77 2.92 -10.29 25.78
N GLN A 78 3.22 -9.99 27.06
CA GLN A 78 3.32 -8.61 27.54
C GLN A 78 4.59 -7.94 27.02
N ILE A 79 5.71 -8.64 27.00
CA ILE A 79 6.97 -8.13 26.47
C ILE A 79 6.86 -7.92 24.95
N LEU A 80 6.23 -8.86 24.23
CA LEU A 80 6.00 -8.70 22.81
C LEU A 80 5.12 -7.47 22.51
N ALA A 81 4.03 -7.28 23.24
CA ALA A 81 3.14 -6.13 23.08
C ALA A 81 3.85 -4.79 23.38
N ALA A 82 4.73 -4.77 24.39
CA ALA A 82 5.54 -3.59 24.69
C ALA A 82 6.59 -3.30 23.60
N ALA A 83 7.27 -4.35 23.11
CA ALA A 83 8.32 -4.22 22.11
C ALA A 83 7.80 -3.90 20.72
N LYS A 84 6.65 -4.46 20.34
CA LYS A 84 6.04 -4.37 19.01
C LYS A 84 4.54 -4.15 19.11
N PRO A 85 4.11 -2.94 19.52
CA PRO A 85 2.68 -2.63 19.67
C PRO A 85 1.92 -2.60 18.34
N ILE A 86 2.63 -2.50 17.22
CA ILE A 86 2.06 -2.49 15.88
C ILE A 86 2.69 -3.62 15.08
N LEU A 87 1.85 -4.52 14.57
CA LEU A 87 2.23 -5.60 13.68
C LEU A 87 1.60 -5.38 12.31
N VAL A 88 2.41 -5.35 11.26
CA VAL A 88 1.94 -5.25 9.87
C VAL A 88 2.29 -6.55 9.15
N ALA A 89 1.29 -7.22 8.61
CA ALA A 89 1.46 -8.50 7.93
C ALA A 89 0.41 -8.70 6.83
N THR A 90 0.70 -9.55 5.86
CA THR A 90 -0.33 -10.06 4.94
C THR A 90 -1.17 -11.12 5.65
N PRO A 91 -2.43 -11.38 5.18
CA PRO A 91 -3.27 -12.44 5.76
C PRO A 91 -2.58 -13.79 5.83
N ALA A 92 -1.90 -14.19 4.76
CA ALA A 92 -1.18 -15.45 4.68
C ALA A 92 -0.02 -15.54 5.68
N THR A 93 0.77 -14.46 5.78
CA THR A 93 1.87 -14.39 6.77
C THR A 93 1.34 -14.46 8.19
N LEU A 94 0.28 -13.70 8.50
CA LEU A 94 -0.33 -13.70 9.82
C LEU A 94 -0.82 -15.11 10.21
N ALA A 95 -1.48 -15.82 9.28
CA ALA A 95 -1.96 -17.17 9.51
C ALA A 95 -0.82 -18.19 9.72
N ALA A 96 0.31 -17.99 9.04
CA ALA A 96 1.47 -18.89 9.15
C ALA A 96 2.25 -18.74 10.46
N ILE A 97 2.30 -17.52 11.02
CA ILE A 97 3.17 -17.22 12.17
C ILE A 97 2.43 -17.08 13.50
N THR A 98 1.09 -17.09 13.50
CA THR A 98 0.28 -16.95 14.72
C THR A 98 -0.87 -17.94 14.76
N ASP A 99 -1.23 -18.39 15.94
CA ASP A 99 -2.42 -19.21 16.16
C ASP A 99 -3.71 -18.38 15.92
N PRO A 100 -4.87 -19.01 15.62
CA PRO A 100 -6.15 -18.34 15.48
C PRO A 100 -6.75 -17.96 16.85
N ALA A 101 -6.05 -17.12 17.59
CA ALA A 101 -6.41 -16.64 18.92
C ALA A 101 -6.17 -15.12 19.00
N PRO A 102 -6.85 -14.38 19.89
CA PRO A 102 -6.68 -12.95 20.01
C PRO A 102 -5.21 -12.56 20.25
N LEU A 103 -4.64 -11.86 19.29
CA LEU A 103 -3.25 -11.38 19.28
C LEU A 103 -3.18 -9.88 19.54
N ALA A 104 -4.18 -9.13 19.07
CA ALA A 104 -4.23 -7.68 19.14
C ALA A 104 -5.55 -7.17 19.71
N ASP A 105 -5.56 -5.98 20.30
CA ASP A 105 -6.80 -5.31 20.70
C ASP A 105 -7.60 -4.85 19.47
N VAL A 106 -6.92 -4.32 18.46
CA VAL A 106 -7.54 -3.81 17.23
C VAL A 106 -6.80 -4.36 16.02
N VAL A 107 -7.55 -4.84 15.05
CA VAL A 107 -7.04 -5.12 13.71
C VAL A 107 -7.61 -4.11 12.72
N ILE A 108 -6.73 -3.56 11.87
CA ILE A 108 -7.11 -2.70 10.76
C ILE A 108 -6.86 -3.49 9.47
N ILE A 109 -7.94 -3.76 8.74
CA ILE A 109 -7.88 -4.46 7.46
C ILE A 109 -7.92 -3.41 6.36
N ASP A 110 -6.76 -3.11 5.79
CA ASP A 110 -6.63 -2.17 4.67
C ASP A 110 -6.85 -2.88 3.34
N ALA A 111 -7.36 -2.14 2.35
CA ALA A 111 -7.69 -2.64 1.02
C ALA A 111 -8.53 -3.94 1.03
N ALA A 112 -9.48 -4.04 1.97
CA ALA A 112 -10.23 -5.27 2.26
C ALA A 112 -10.99 -5.86 1.06
N ALA A 113 -11.27 -5.05 0.02
CA ALA A 113 -11.93 -5.50 -1.20
C ALA A 113 -11.17 -6.61 -1.96
N HIS A 114 -9.85 -6.68 -1.78
CA HIS A 114 -8.97 -7.64 -2.43
C HIS A 114 -8.70 -8.90 -1.58
N ILE A 115 -9.25 -8.96 -0.36
CA ILE A 115 -9.03 -10.07 0.57
C ILE A 115 -10.15 -11.10 0.43
N GLN A 116 -9.78 -12.38 0.35
CA GLN A 116 -10.76 -13.46 0.27
C GLN A 116 -11.52 -13.64 1.59
N SER A 117 -12.77 -14.11 1.51
CA SER A 117 -13.63 -14.28 2.69
C SER A 117 -13.01 -15.17 3.76
N ILE A 118 -12.30 -16.22 3.38
CA ILE A 118 -11.64 -17.13 4.32
C ILE A 118 -10.47 -16.45 5.06
N GLU A 119 -9.75 -15.60 4.36
CA GLU A 119 -8.65 -14.82 4.95
C GLU A 119 -9.18 -13.78 5.94
N LEU A 120 -10.33 -13.13 5.63
CA LEU A 120 -10.99 -12.22 6.54
C LEU A 120 -11.34 -12.88 7.88
N LEU A 121 -11.88 -14.09 7.87
CA LEU A 121 -12.18 -14.85 9.09
C LEU A 121 -10.91 -15.13 9.90
N SER A 122 -9.85 -15.51 9.23
CA SER A 122 -8.55 -15.74 9.86
C SER A 122 -8.00 -14.48 10.54
N ILE A 123 -8.16 -13.31 9.93
CA ILE A 123 -7.70 -12.04 10.51
C ILE A 123 -8.57 -11.65 11.71
N ILE A 124 -9.90 -11.71 11.55
CA ILE A 124 -10.88 -11.28 12.56
C ILE A 124 -10.73 -12.09 13.86
N SER A 125 -10.45 -13.39 13.76
CA SER A 125 -10.26 -14.25 14.92
C SER A 125 -9.09 -13.83 15.83
N ARG A 126 -8.21 -12.96 15.35
CA ARG A 126 -6.99 -12.53 16.04
C ARG A 126 -7.09 -11.17 16.74
N ALA A 127 -8.28 -10.56 16.77
CA ALA A 127 -8.46 -9.27 17.40
C ALA A 127 -9.79 -9.17 18.14
N LYS A 128 -9.83 -8.29 19.15
CA LYS A 128 -11.03 -7.97 19.92
C LYS A 128 -11.93 -6.98 19.16
N GLN A 129 -11.33 -6.09 18.37
CA GLN A 129 -12.01 -5.07 17.57
C GLN A 129 -11.49 -5.08 16.15
N VAL A 130 -12.39 -4.85 15.19
CA VAL A 130 -12.07 -4.86 13.76
C VAL A 130 -12.43 -3.53 13.14
N VAL A 131 -11.50 -2.97 12.39
CA VAL A 131 -11.70 -1.81 11.51
C VAL A 131 -11.46 -2.26 10.08
N VAL A 132 -12.43 -2.07 9.21
CA VAL A 132 -12.35 -2.47 7.80
C VAL A 132 -12.30 -1.23 6.93
N ILE A 133 -11.26 -1.12 6.11
CA ILE A 133 -11.10 -0.05 5.13
C ILE A 133 -11.29 -0.65 3.74
N ALA A 134 -12.32 -0.22 3.04
CA ALA A 134 -12.62 -0.70 1.70
C ALA A 134 -13.22 0.40 0.84
N HIS A 135 -12.93 0.37 -0.44
CA HIS A 135 -13.63 1.18 -1.42
C HIS A 135 -14.94 0.47 -1.77
N ARG A 136 -16.07 1.11 -1.52
CA ARG A 136 -17.40 0.47 -1.60
C ARG A 136 -17.69 -0.16 -2.97
N GLU A 137 -17.25 0.50 -4.03
CA GLU A 137 -17.52 0.07 -5.41
C GLU A 137 -16.67 -1.12 -5.84
N THR A 138 -15.54 -1.39 -5.17
CA THR A 138 -14.66 -2.53 -5.49
C THR A 138 -14.95 -3.77 -4.65
N VAL A 139 -15.92 -3.71 -3.73
CA VAL A 139 -16.30 -4.86 -2.89
C VAL A 139 -17.11 -5.86 -3.71
N THR A 140 -16.48 -6.95 -4.11
CA THR A 140 -17.10 -8.06 -4.85
C THR A 140 -17.45 -9.24 -3.96
N SER A 141 -16.64 -9.49 -2.92
CA SER A 141 -16.80 -10.64 -2.00
C SER A 141 -18.07 -10.54 -1.15
N ASP A 142 -18.89 -11.59 -1.16
CA ASP A 142 -20.12 -11.66 -0.35
C ASP A 142 -19.82 -11.70 1.15
N GLY A 143 -18.71 -12.31 1.57
CA GLY A 143 -18.27 -12.30 2.95
C GLY A 143 -17.97 -10.90 3.45
N LEU A 144 -17.27 -10.10 2.66
CA LEU A 144 -16.98 -8.72 2.99
C LEU A 144 -18.25 -7.84 2.99
N LYS A 145 -19.16 -8.03 2.03
CA LYS A 145 -20.47 -7.34 2.01
C LYS A 145 -21.25 -7.58 3.29
N ARG A 146 -21.31 -8.84 3.74
CA ARG A 146 -21.98 -9.21 5.01
C ARG A 146 -21.29 -8.58 6.21
N LEU A 147 -19.97 -8.61 6.25
CA LEU A 147 -19.22 -7.98 7.34
C LEU A 147 -19.47 -6.48 7.42
N ILE A 148 -19.42 -5.77 6.28
CA ILE A 148 -19.71 -4.33 6.21
C ILE A 148 -21.15 -4.03 6.66
N ALA A 149 -22.10 -4.89 6.35
CA ALA A 149 -23.49 -4.71 6.77
C ALA A 149 -23.71 -4.88 8.29
N LEU A 150 -22.82 -5.60 8.97
CA LEU A 150 -22.86 -5.83 10.42
C LEU A 150 -22.11 -4.74 11.21
N LEU A 151 -21.18 -4.04 10.59
CA LEU A 151 -20.34 -3.05 11.26
C LEU A 151 -20.90 -1.64 11.10
N PRO A 152 -20.77 -0.78 12.13
CA PRO A 152 -21.00 0.65 11.97
C PRO A 152 -20.11 1.20 10.87
N SER A 153 -20.66 1.93 9.92
CA SER A 153 -19.91 2.44 8.78
C SER A 153 -19.84 3.96 8.77
N VAL A 154 -18.67 4.49 8.45
CA VAL A 154 -18.43 5.92 8.23
C VAL A 154 -17.94 6.09 6.80
N LYS A 155 -18.60 6.96 6.04
CA LYS A 155 -18.15 7.32 4.69
C LYS A 155 -17.08 8.40 4.81
N ILE A 156 -15.85 8.07 4.45
CA ILE A 156 -14.78 9.05 4.32
C ILE A 156 -14.85 9.63 2.91
N ALA A 157 -14.99 10.96 2.81
CA ALA A 157 -14.92 11.63 1.53
C ALA A 157 -13.52 11.48 0.93
N ASN A 158 -13.45 11.02 -0.33
CA ASN A 158 -12.19 11.01 -1.04
C ASN A 158 -11.65 12.43 -1.17
N ARG A 159 -10.39 12.63 -0.83
CA ARG A 159 -9.73 13.91 -1.15
C ARG A 159 -9.62 14.01 -2.67
N PRO A 160 -9.83 15.20 -3.24
CA PRO A 160 -9.62 15.39 -4.67
C PRO A 160 -8.19 14.97 -5.04
N VAL A 161 -8.09 14.05 -5.98
CA VAL A 161 -6.79 13.58 -6.49
C VAL A 161 -6.46 14.41 -7.72
N ARG A 162 -5.25 14.94 -7.79
CA ARG A 162 -4.76 15.64 -8.99
C ARG A 162 -4.54 14.63 -10.09
N ARG A 163 -5.47 14.55 -11.01
CA ARG A 163 -5.43 13.68 -12.20
C ARG A 163 -5.59 14.50 -13.46
N ALA A 164 -4.99 14.01 -14.55
CA ALA A 164 -5.25 14.56 -15.85
C ALA A 164 -6.74 14.34 -16.23
N PRO A 165 -7.44 15.33 -16.79
CA PRO A 165 -8.86 15.20 -17.13
C PRO A 165 -9.17 13.99 -18.03
N LYS A 166 -8.32 13.72 -19.02
CA LYS A 166 -8.46 12.55 -19.91
C LYS A 166 -8.36 11.21 -19.18
N LEU A 167 -7.46 11.11 -18.16
CA LEU A 167 -7.37 9.91 -17.35
C LEU A 167 -8.61 9.73 -16.48
N ASN A 168 -9.17 10.81 -15.96
CA ASN A 168 -10.39 10.72 -15.16
C ASN A 168 -11.57 10.29 -16.03
N ALA A 169 -11.75 10.87 -17.22
CA ALA A 169 -12.79 10.48 -18.17
C ALA A 169 -12.65 8.99 -18.59
N PHE A 170 -11.42 8.51 -18.78
CA PHE A 170 -11.16 7.10 -19.05
C PHE A 170 -11.59 6.22 -17.86
N LEU A 171 -11.21 6.56 -16.64
CA LEU A 171 -11.61 5.79 -15.46
C LEU A 171 -13.13 5.77 -15.25
N GLU A 172 -13.81 6.87 -15.53
CA GLU A 172 -15.27 6.95 -15.50
C GLU A 172 -15.92 6.04 -16.55
N SER A 173 -15.36 6.00 -17.77
CA SER A 173 -15.86 5.10 -18.83
C SER A 173 -15.68 3.62 -18.48
N GLU A 174 -14.65 3.30 -17.69
CA GLU A 174 -14.39 1.92 -17.21
C GLU A 174 -15.14 1.59 -15.90
N GLY A 175 -16.07 2.43 -15.47
CA GLY A 175 -16.96 2.13 -14.34
C GLY A 175 -16.39 2.43 -12.95
N TYR A 176 -15.27 3.15 -12.86
CA TYR A 176 -14.68 3.53 -11.56
C TYR A 176 -15.44 4.68 -10.85
N GLY A 177 -16.55 5.15 -11.42
CA GLY A 177 -17.34 6.23 -10.86
C GLY A 177 -16.66 7.60 -10.92
N SER A 178 -17.43 8.65 -10.67
CA SER A 178 -16.91 10.01 -10.60
C SER A 178 -16.09 10.20 -9.32
N VAL A 179 -14.79 10.29 -9.45
CA VAL A 179 -13.90 10.66 -8.34
C VAL A 179 -13.67 12.17 -8.42
N PRO A 180 -13.98 12.95 -7.36
CA PRO A 180 -13.64 14.36 -7.32
C PRO A 180 -12.16 14.55 -7.61
N PHE A 181 -11.81 15.28 -8.65
CA PHE A 181 -10.42 15.59 -8.95
C PHE A 181 -10.21 17.10 -8.91
N ASP A 182 -9.07 17.49 -8.38
CA ASP A 182 -8.61 18.86 -8.47
C ASP A 182 -8.04 19.09 -9.88
N VAL A 183 -8.37 20.22 -10.48
CA VAL A 183 -7.89 20.52 -11.84
C VAL A 183 -6.37 20.42 -11.85
N ALA A 184 -5.84 19.60 -12.72
CA ALA A 184 -4.42 19.47 -12.90
C ALA A 184 -3.81 20.86 -13.16
N ARG A 185 -2.59 21.08 -12.65
CA ARG A 185 -1.80 22.28 -12.97
C ARG A 185 -1.93 22.59 -14.45
N GLU A 186 -2.16 23.85 -14.81
CA GLU A 186 -2.14 24.28 -16.21
C GLU A 186 -0.93 23.69 -16.93
N GLY A 187 -1.17 22.96 -18.02
CA GLY A 187 -0.12 22.30 -18.80
C GLY A 187 0.08 20.80 -18.52
N ALA A 188 -0.54 20.20 -17.52
CA ALA A 188 -0.52 18.74 -17.34
C ALA A 188 -1.53 18.06 -18.28
N GLN A 189 -1.15 17.92 -19.54
CA GLN A 189 -1.91 17.11 -20.51
C GLN A 189 -1.57 15.63 -20.28
N GLY A 190 -2.43 14.93 -19.54
CA GLY A 190 -2.40 13.48 -19.51
C GLY A 190 -3.01 12.97 -20.81
N GLU A 191 -2.39 11.97 -21.41
CA GLU A 191 -2.92 11.25 -22.56
C GLU A 191 -3.15 9.80 -22.19
N VAL A 192 -4.28 9.25 -22.64
CA VAL A 192 -4.56 7.82 -22.58
C VAL A 192 -4.56 7.34 -24.02
N ALA A 193 -3.67 6.42 -24.34
CA ALA A 193 -3.54 5.84 -25.66
C ALA A 193 -3.56 4.31 -25.57
N TYR A 194 -4.23 3.67 -26.51
CA TYR A 194 -4.22 2.22 -26.68
C TYR A 194 -3.25 1.86 -27.81
N HIS A 195 -2.38 0.90 -27.53
CA HIS A 195 -1.49 0.30 -28.51
C HIS A 195 -1.91 -1.14 -28.75
N PHE A 196 -2.60 -1.36 -29.85
CA PHE A 196 -2.99 -2.70 -30.26
C PHE A 196 -1.85 -3.34 -31.04
N VAL A 197 -1.41 -4.52 -30.60
CA VAL A 197 -0.38 -5.30 -31.30
C VAL A 197 -1.09 -6.36 -32.14
N ALA A 198 -1.13 -6.16 -33.44
CA ALA A 198 -1.72 -7.11 -34.35
C ALA A 198 -0.93 -8.42 -34.36
N ASP A 199 -1.63 -9.54 -34.49
CA ASP A 199 -1.05 -10.91 -34.58
C ASP A 199 -0.26 -11.34 -33.33
N ALA A 200 -0.40 -10.62 -32.22
CA ALA A 200 0.15 -11.01 -30.92
C ALA A 200 -0.67 -12.14 -30.32
N ASN A 201 -0.39 -13.37 -30.73
CA ASN A 201 -1.01 -14.55 -30.15
C ASN A 201 -0.28 -14.89 -28.86
N GLY A 202 -0.96 -14.74 -27.71
CA GLY A 202 -0.42 -15.18 -26.44
C GLY A 202 -0.23 -16.70 -26.39
N VAL A 203 0.76 -17.13 -25.62
CA VAL A 203 1.07 -18.56 -25.47
C VAL A 203 0.35 -19.10 -24.22
N PRO A 204 -0.58 -20.05 -24.36
CA PRO A 204 -1.24 -20.66 -23.20
C PRO A 204 -0.24 -21.40 -22.32
N VAL A 205 -0.26 -21.13 -21.01
CA VAL A 205 0.52 -21.87 -20.01
C VAL A 205 -0.39 -22.88 -19.34
N ILE A 206 -0.28 -24.14 -19.72
CA ILE A 206 -1.19 -25.22 -19.31
C ILE A 206 -1.21 -25.41 -17.79
N THR A 207 -0.08 -25.19 -17.13
CA THR A 207 0.07 -25.40 -15.67
C THR A 207 -0.58 -24.32 -14.82
N SER A 208 -0.73 -23.11 -15.32
CA SER A 208 -1.27 -21.97 -14.58
C SER A 208 -2.63 -21.50 -15.08
N GLY A 209 -3.08 -21.97 -16.25
CA GLY A 209 -4.29 -21.47 -16.91
C GLY A 209 -4.17 -20.02 -17.39
N LEU A 210 -2.97 -19.46 -17.39
CA LEU A 210 -2.67 -18.11 -17.86
C LEU A 210 -2.24 -18.13 -19.31
N VAL A 211 -2.32 -16.99 -19.96
CA VAL A 211 -1.78 -16.77 -21.29
C VAL A 211 -0.56 -15.87 -21.15
N GLU A 212 0.60 -16.37 -21.56
CA GLU A 212 1.82 -15.57 -21.59
C GLU A 212 1.81 -14.62 -22.78
N SER A 213 2.33 -13.43 -22.56
CA SER A 213 2.46 -12.41 -23.58
C SER A 213 3.43 -12.83 -24.69
N SER A 214 3.06 -12.49 -25.91
CA SER A 214 3.88 -12.76 -27.10
C SER A 214 5.18 -11.94 -27.10
N GLN A 215 6.12 -12.32 -27.94
CA GLN A 215 7.34 -11.52 -28.14
C GLN A 215 7.01 -10.17 -28.78
N GLN A 216 6.01 -10.14 -29.68
CA GLN A 216 5.56 -8.90 -30.32
C GLN A 216 5.07 -7.84 -29.31
N GLU A 217 4.39 -8.26 -28.24
CA GLU A 217 3.99 -7.35 -27.17
C GLU A 217 5.20 -6.79 -26.40
N ILE A 218 6.20 -7.63 -26.11
CA ILE A 218 7.44 -7.19 -25.49
C ILE A 218 8.17 -6.18 -26.38
N ASP A 219 8.30 -6.50 -27.67
CA ASP A 219 8.97 -5.63 -28.66
C ASP A 219 8.27 -4.28 -28.75
N GLU A 220 6.94 -4.25 -28.74
CA GLU A 220 6.18 -3.00 -28.76
C GLU A 220 6.41 -2.17 -27.48
N VAL A 221 6.39 -2.80 -26.31
CA VAL A 221 6.70 -2.09 -25.05
C VAL A 221 8.12 -1.54 -25.08
N VAL A 222 9.09 -2.32 -25.55
CA VAL A 222 10.48 -1.87 -25.70
C VAL A 222 10.57 -0.69 -26.67
N ARG A 223 9.85 -0.75 -27.81
CA ARG A 223 9.78 0.34 -28.77
C ARG A 223 9.22 1.62 -28.15
N LEU A 224 8.12 1.52 -27.41
CA LEU A 224 7.50 2.65 -26.71
C LEU A 224 8.45 3.28 -25.70
N ILE A 225 9.13 2.47 -24.90
CA ILE A 225 10.12 2.95 -23.91
C ILE A 225 11.30 3.62 -24.61
N THR A 226 11.79 3.04 -25.71
CA THR A 226 12.91 3.58 -26.48
C THR A 226 12.54 4.91 -27.15
N ASN A 227 11.36 5.01 -27.75
CA ASN A 227 10.87 6.26 -28.33
C ASN A 227 10.71 7.33 -27.25
N ARG A 228 10.22 6.95 -26.08
CA ARG A 228 10.11 7.88 -24.95
C ARG A 228 11.48 8.37 -24.49
N ALA A 229 12.46 7.50 -24.41
CA ALA A 229 13.84 7.85 -24.05
C ALA A 229 14.47 8.83 -25.06
N ALA A 230 14.22 8.63 -26.37
CA ALA A 230 14.72 9.51 -27.42
C ALA A 230 14.17 10.95 -27.34
N GLY A 231 13.03 11.16 -26.70
CA GLY A 231 12.44 12.48 -26.47
C GLY A 231 13.14 13.31 -25.37
N PHE A 232 14.13 12.73 -24.66
CA PHE A 232 14.84 13.43 -23.59
C PHE A 232 16.31 13.65 -23.94
N THR A 233 16.74 14.89 -23.91
CA THR A 233 18.17 15.23 -23.89
C THR A 233 18.75 15.02 -22.47
N ILE A 234 18.00 15.43 -21.46
CA ILE A 234 18.30 15.21 -20.04
C ILE A 234 16.99 14.74 -19.37
N VAL A 235 17.04 13.61 -18.68
CA VAL A 235 15.86 13.10 -17.95
C VAL A 235 15.75 13.86 -16.63
N PRO A 236 14.62 14.54 -16.35
CA PRO A 236 14.41 15.21 -15.07
C PRO A 236 14.45 14.20 -13.91
N ALA A 237 15.04 14.59 -12.79
CA ALA A 237 15.13 13.72 -11.59
C ALA A 237 13.75 13.28 -11.05
N SER A 238 12.72 14.11 -11.28
CA SER A 238 11.33 13.82 -10.90
C SER A 238 10.59 12.91 -11.91
N TYR A 239 11.20 12.62 -13.07
CA TYR A 239 10.58 11.77 -14.08
C TYR A 239 10.61 10.30 -13.62
N MET A 240 9.48 9.64 -13.72
CA MET A 240 9.38 8.19 -13.48
C MET A 240 8.40 7.60 -14.48
N LEU A 241 8.83 6.53 -15.14
CA LEU A 241 7.99 5.69 -16.00
C LEU A 241 7.76 4.36 -15.28
N THR A 242 6.50 4.01 -15.05
CA THR A 242 6.15 2.71 -14.47
C THR A 242 5.51 1.85 -15.56
N VAL A 243 6.03 0.65 -15.74
CA VAL A 243 5.43 -0.39 -16.58
C VAL A 243 4.81 -1.42 -15.65
N VAL A 244 3.51 -1.64 -15.78
CA VAL A 244 2.76 -2.65 -15.03
C VAL A 244 2.53 -3.85 -15.93
N THR A 245 2.94 -5.03 -15.48
CA THR A 245 2.80 -6.30 -16.19
C THR A 245 1.83 -7.22 -15.48
N LEU A 246 1.13 -8.06 -16.22
CA LEU A 246 0.15 -9.00 -15.64
C LEU A 246 0.81 -10.25 -15.06
N THR A 247 2.04 -10.59 -15.51
CA THR A 247 2.74 -11.79 -15.08
C THR A 247 4.19 -11.51 -14.73
N HIS A 248 4.72 -12.28 -13.78
CA HIS A 248 6.14 -12.24 -13.42
C HIS A 248 7.06 -12.64 -14.59
N THR A 249 6.61 -13.58 -15.42
CA THR A 249 7.35 -14.03 -16.61
C THR A 249 7.51 -12.88 -17.59
N PHE A 250 6.45 -12.13 -17.89
CA PHE A 250 6.53 -10.96 -18.77
C PHE A 250 7.48 -9.90 -18.22
N ARG A 251 7.37 -9.58 -16.91
CA ARG A 251 8.29 -8.67 -16.23
C ARG A 251 9.74 -9.08 -16.42
N THR A 252 10.05 -10.35 -16.20
CA THR A 252 11.42 -10.88 -16.30
C THR A 252 11.96 -10.81 -17.72
N ARG A 253 11.16 -11.19 -18.71
CA ARG A 253 11.51 -11.14 -20.14
C ARG A 253 11.75 -9.69 -20.59
N LEU A 254 10.81 -8.79 -20.28
CA LEU A 254 10.93 -7.36 -20.61
C LEU A 254 12.18 -6.75 -19.95
N GLY A 255 12.43 -7.08 -18.68
CA GLY A 255 13.62 -6.61 -17.96
C GLY A 255 14.93 -7.08 -18.60
N ALA A 256 14.97 -8.31 -19.09
CA ALA A 256 16.14 -8.85 -19.80
C ALA A 256 16.39 -8.11 -21.14
N GLU A 257 15.35 -7.86 -21.93
CA GLU A 257 15.45 -7.13 -23.19
C GLU A 257 15.92 -5.68 -22.97
N LEU A 258 15.32 -4.98 -22.02
CA LEU A 258 15.73 -3.61 -21.69
C LEU A 258 17.18 -3.55 -21.19
N LYS A 259 17.61 -4.52 -20.39
CA LYS A 259 19.00 -4.63 -19.93
C LYS A 259 19.97 -4.87 -21.10
N ALA A 260 19.59 -5.71 -22.06
CA ALA A 260 20.40 -5.97 -23.24
C ALA A 260 20.59 -4.70 -24.08
N ILE A 261 19.56 -3.86 -24.20
CA ILE A 261 19.64 -2.58 -24.90
C ILE A 261 20.50 -1.58 -24.09
N ALA A 262 20.32 -1.51 -22.79
CA ALA A 262 21.10 -0.63 -21.92
C ALA A 262 22.60 -0.90 -22.00
N ASN A 263 23.00 -2.15 -22.10
CA ASN A 263 24.41 -2.55 -22.26
C ASN A 263 25.03 -2.06 -23.57
N LYS A 264 24.22 -1.88 -24.61
CA LYS A 264 24.65 -1.40 -25.92
C LYS A 264 24.56 0.13 -26.08
N ASN A 265 23.71 0.78 -25.28
CA ASN A 265 23.43 2.22 -25.37
C ASN A 265 23.46 2.88 -23.98
N LYS A 266 24.50 3.65 -23.69
CA LYS A 266 24.71 4.33 -22.42
C LYS A 266 23.57 5.32 -22.08
N ALA A 267 23.03 6.05 -23.07
CA ALA A 267 21.94 6.99 -22.85
C ALA A 267 20.67 6.24 -22.43
N MET A 268 20.38 5.11 -23.08
CA MET A 268 19.28 4.24 -22.69
C MET A 268 19.48 3.69 -21.27
N GLY A 269 20.70 3.27 -20.92
CA GLY A 269 21.02 2.82 -19.57
C GLY A 269 20.77 3.88 -18.50
N MET A 270 21.03 5.14 -18.81
CA MET A 270 20.70 6.26 -17.92
C MET A 270 19.20 6.48 -17.79
N PHE A 271 18.45 6.42 -18.90
CA PHE A 271 16.99 6.55 -18.90
C PHE A 271 16.32 5.43 -18.09
N LEU A 272 16.80 4.20 -18.22
CA LEU A 272 16.22 3.05 -17.53
C LEU A 272 16.33 3.10 -16.00
N ARG A 273 17.14 3.98 -15.44
CA ARG A 273 17.15 4.26 -13.98
C ARG A 273 15.86 4.92 -13.51
N HIS A 274 15.12 5.54 -14.43
CA HIS A 274 13.82 6.17 -14.19
C HIS A 274 12.65 5.26 -14.60
N VAL A 275 12.92 4.03 -15.02
CA VAL A 275 11.91 3.05 -15.41
C VAL A 275 11.76 1.99 -14.31
N ARG A 276 10.55 1.84 -13.82
CA ARG A 276 10.18 0.81 -12.86
C ARG A 276 9.24 -0.21 -13.53
N ILE A 277 9.58 -1.48 -13.46
CA ILE A 277 8.72 -2.57 -13.94
C ILE A 277 8.17 -3.30 -12.73
N VAL A 278 6.86 -3.43 -12.64
CA VAL A 278 6.14 -4.11 -11.55
C VAL A 278 5.16 -5.11 -12.16
N ASP A 279 4.92 -6.20 -11.47
CA ASP A 279 3.86 -7.17 -11.74
C ASP A 279 2.71 -6.98 -10.74
N ILE A 280 1.50 -7.36 -11.15
CA ILE A 280 0.28 -7.30 -10.33
C ILE A 280 0.20 -8.55 -9.44
#